data_db8f56b17135d70bbcf14fed6964f6be
#
_entry.id   db8f56b17135d70bbcf14fed6964f6be
#
_cell.length_a   1.000
_cell.length_b   1.000
_cell.length_c   1.000
_cell.angle_alpha   90.00
_cell.angle_beta   90.00
_cell.angle_gamma   90.00
#
_symmetry.space_group_name_H-M   'P 1'
#
loop_
_entity.id
_entity.type
_entity.pdbx_description
1 polymer ?
#
loop_
_entity_poly.entity_id
_entity_poly.type
_entity_poly.pdbx_seq_one_letter_code
_entity_poly.pdbx_strand_id
1 'polypeptide(L)'
;GINSRDLTYKSDTDKKYFAFAQQGSLWLYETGTKKLTQVFSFLQNGKLDARDIYDENNIRIINIDSSGNMTFLLCGYMNRCKHEGECGVAVYTYDAATTSITERLYVETQEAFSLLDKDVENLGYMSADRTHFYLTLEGSFYDINITDNSVTEQFSNLSSGCYVGSSTGGKFAWLQENKKYDSSTLNLRDLETGNDTAFTCDSDERLQPIGFIDSDLVYGVAKVSDIDTEDKGSEVFPMYKVLIVNSAGETLKTYEPDGCYVIGGSVNDKLLTLDRVKKTKRGYTETSQDHIVNSSADDEAAYGFAYVESDKKQTETILKTGETIEEGTTPQILYAKQVKAEGEEAAEVSIPAKKQTEELYYVYA
;
A
#
# COMPACT_ATOMS: atom_id res chain seq x y z
N GLY A 1 -22.90 9.66 4.13
CA GLY A 1 -22.18 8.54 3.56
C GLY A 1 -21.74 8.88 2.14
N ILE A 2 -20.52 8.59 1.81
CA ILE A 2 -19.96 8.82 0.49
C ILE A 2 -19.54 7.47 -0.06
N ASN A 3 -20.05 7.14 -1.24
CA ASN A 3 -19.71 5.92 -1.95
C ASN A 3 -18.39 6.17 -2.69
N SER A 4 -17.26 6.06 -2.00
CA SER A 4 -15.93 6.19 -2.58
C SER A 4 -15.20 4.87 -2.45
N ARG A 5 -14.67 4.37 -3.59
CA ARG A 5 -13.77 3.21 -3.60
C ARG A 5 -12.38 3.55 -3.05
N ASP A 6 -12.08 4.84 -2.90
CA ASP A 6 -10.76 5.37 -2.58
C ASP A 6 -10.66 5.84 -1.12
N LEU A 7 -11.59 5.39 -0.28
CA LEU A 7 -11.58 5.72 1.13
C LEU A 7 -10.58 4.82 1.86
N THR A 8 -9.51 5.42 2.38
CA THR A 8 -8.53 4.76 3.25
C THR A 8 -8.52 5.42 4.62
N TYR A 9 -8.21 4.65 5.66
CA TYR A 9 -8.08 5.19 7.00
C TYR A 9 -6.95 4.53 7.77
N LYS A 10 -6.44 5.23 8.78
CA LYS A 10 -5.60 4.68 9.86
C LYS A 10 -6.00 5.30 11.19
N SER A 11 -5.77 4.56 12.26
CA SER A 11 -5.93 5.04 13.63
C SER A 11 -4.66 4.85 14.41
N ASP A 12 -4.48 5.65 15.48
CA ASP A 12 -3.50 5.35 16.49
C ASP A 12 -3.88 4.07 17.28
N THR A 13 -2.95 3.56 18.08
CA THR A 13 -3.14 2.32 18.84
C THR A 13 -4.32 2.42 19.83
N ASP A 14 -4.50 3.59 20.44
CA ASP A 14 -5.51 3.82 21.47
C ASP A 14 -6.89 4.19 20.90
N LYS A 15 -7.04 4.24 19.56
CA LYS A 15 -8.28 4.63 18.86
C LYS A 15 -8.78 6.03 19.23
N LYS A 16 -7.87 6.91 19.61
CA LYS A 16 -8.15 8.30 19.94
C LYS A 16 -8.19 9.18 18.70
N TYR A 17 -7.38 8.85 17.70
CA TYR A 17 -7.25 9.57 16.43
C TYR A 17 -7.54 8.67 15.24
N PHE A 18 -8.33 9.18 14.31
CA PHE A 18 -8.62 8.53 13.04
C PHE A 18 -8.28 9.48 11.89
N ALA A 19 -7.30 9.08 11.09
CA ALA A 19 -6.98 9.77 9.85
C ALA A 19 -7.66 9.05 8.69
N PHE A 20 -8.23 9.78 7.74
CA PHE A 20 -8.84 9.21 6.54
C PHE A 20 -8.64 10.13 5.35
N ALA A 21 -8.42 9.54 4.19
CA ALA A 21 -8.32 10.23 2.91
C ALA A 21 -9.59 9.99 2.10
N GLN A 22 -10.14 11.06 1.51
CA GLN A 22 -11.34 11.01 0.74
C GLN A 22 -11.42 12.18 -0.23
N GLN A 23 -11.74 11.91 -1.49
CA GLN A 23 -11.94 12.93 -2.53
C GLN A 23 -10.82 13.99 -2.57
N GLY A 24 -9.57 13.54 -2.62
CA GLY A 24 -8.40 14.41 -2.68
C GLY A 24 -8.15 15.25 -1.42
N SER A 25 -8.74 14.87 -0.28
CA SER A 25 -8.53 15.55 1.00
C SER A 25 -8.18 14.56 2.10
N LEU A 26 -7.27 14.95 2.98
CA LEU A 26 -6.84 14.23 4.16
C LEU A 26 -7.43 14.86 5.41
N TRP A 27 -8.09 14.07 6.22
CA TRP A 27 -8.77 14.46 7.42
C TRP A 27 -8.24 13.74 8.64
N LEU A 28 -8.26 14.42 9.78
CA LEU A 28 -7.96 13.87 11.10
C LEU A 28 -9.14 14.12 12.02
N TYR A 29 -9.69 13.05 12.61
CA TYR A 29 -10.74 13.09 13.63
C TYR A 29 -10.19 12.68 14.98
N GLU A 30 -10.39 13.52 16.00
CA GLU A 30 -10.07 13.24 17.41
C GLU A 30 -11.36 12.87 18.15
N THR A 31 -11.44 11.63 18.68
CA THR A 31 -12.68 11.09 19.28
C THR A 31 -13.08 11.87 20.54
N GLY A 32 -12.18 12.07 21.49
CA GLY A 32 -12.50 12.69 22.76
C GLY A 32 -13.02 14.14 22.68
N THR A 33 -12.49 14.92 21.74
CA THR A 33 -12.90 16.32 21.52
C THR A 33 -13.90 16.47 20.39
N LYS A 34 -14.16 15.41 19.63
CA LYS A 34 -15.00 15.40 18.42
C LYS A 34 -14.53 16.42 17.35
N LYS A 35 -13.24 16.73 17.37
CA LYS A 35 -12.62 17.71 16.48
C LYS A 35 -12.24 17.05 15.17
N LEU A 36 -12.66 17.65 14.06
CA LEU A 36 -12.27 17.26 12.71
C LEU A 36 -11.37 18.34 12.11
N THR A 37 -10.19 17.91 11.64
CA THR A 37 -9.19 18.78 11.02
C THR A 37 -8.96 18.33 9.58
N GLN A 38 -9.07 19.23 8.62
CA GLN A 38 -8.57 19.00 7.27
C GLN A 38 -7.04 19.25 7.28
N VAL A 39 -6.28 18.17 7.15
CA VAL A 39 -4.82 18.22 7.19
C VAL A 39 -4.26 18.69 5.86
N PHE A 40 -4.79 18.13 4.77
CA PHE A 40 -4.34 18.46 3.40
C PHE A 40 -5.52 18.37 2.44
N SER A 41 -5.46 19.12 1.34
CA SER A 41 -6.44 18.99 0.25
C SER A 41 -5.82 19.39 -1.09
N PHE A 42 -6.03 18.56 -2.11
CA PHE A 42 -5.80 18.95 -3.51
C PHE A 42 -6.87 19.89 -4.04
N LEU A 43 -8.01 20.00 -3.37
CA LEU A 43 -9.13 20.84 -3.80
C LEU A 43 -8.89 22.30 -3.42
N GLN A 44 -9.14 23.23 -4.33
CA GLN A 44 -9.12 24.67 -4.01
C GLN A 44 -10.42 25.08 -3.32
N ASN A 45 -10.30 25.59 -2.08
CA ASN A 45 -11.44 26.07 -1.30
C ASN A 45 -12.57 25.02 -1.15
N GLY A 46 -12.23 23.73 -1.12
CA GLY A 46 -13.20 22.64 -1.01
C GLY A 46 -14.08 22.44 -2.23
N LYS A 47 -13.73 23.02 -3.36
CA LYS A 47 -14.46 22.86 -4.63
C LYS A 47 -13.58 22.16 -5.65
N LEU A 48 -14.18 21.22 -6.39
CA LEU A 48 -13.57 20.66 -7.59
C LEU A 48 -13.34 21.79 -8.61
N ASP A 49 -12.09 22.02 -8.96
CA ASP A 49 -11.69 22.84 -10.10
C ASP A 49 -11.76 21.98 -11.36
N ALA A 50 -11.94 22.60 -12.53
CA ALA A 50 -11.86 21.88 -13.82
C ALA A 50 -10.51 21.17 -14.01
N ARG A 51 -9.45 21.64 -13.37
CA ARG A 51 -8.12 21.02 -13.35
C ARG A 51 -8.09 19.74 -12.51
N ASP A 52 -8.83 19.69 -11.41
CA ASP A 52 -8.85 18.54 -10.49
C ASP A 52 -9.43 17.27 -11.15
N ILE A 53 -10.18 17.41 -12.25
CA ILE A 53 -10.76 16.29 -13.01
C ILE A 53 -9.68 15.54 -13.81
N TYR A 54 -8.61 16.22 -14.17
CA TYR A 54 -7.51 15.69 -14.96
C TYR A 54 -6.28 15.33 -14.13
N ASP A 55 -6.28 15.71 -12.85
CA ASP A 55 -5.16 15.48 -11.95
C ASP A 55 -5.23 14.05 -11.40
N GLU A 56 -4.28 13.23 -11.81
CA GLU A 56 -4.09 11.89 -11.30
C GLU A 56 -3.16 11.96 -10.10
N ASN A 57 -3.73 11.86 -8.90
CA ASN A 57 -2.99 11.88 -7.65
C ASN A 57 -3.69 11.06 -6.55
N ASN A 58 -2.95 10.67 -5.53
CA ASN A 58 -3.44 9.90 -4.40
C ASN A 58 -2.79 10.37 -3.10
N ILE A 59 -3.51 10.16 -1.98
CA ILE A 59 -3.05 10.43 -0.62
C ILE A 59 -2.96 9.10 0.12
N ARG A 60 -1.80 8.79 0.70
CA ARG A 60 -1.58 7.58 1.49
C ARG A 60 -1.13 7.95 2.89
N ILE A 61 -1.80 7.40 3.90
CA ILE A 61 -1.46 7.60 5.31
C ILE A 61 -0.45 6.53 5.69
N ILE A 62 0.77 6.94 6.09
CA ILE A 62 1.83 6.00 6.49
C ILE A 62 1.63 5.59 7.95
N ASN A 63 1.57 6.55 8.86
CA ASN A 63 1.36 6.28 10.27
C ASN A 63 0.64 7.45 10.99
N ILE A 64 0.14 7.17 12.17
CA ILE A 64 -0.42 8.14 13.11
C ILE A 64 -0.04 7.71 14.52
N ASP A 65 0.42 8.66 15.35
CA ASP A 65 0.78 8.39 16.74
C ASP A 65 -0.33 8.78 17.75
N SER A 66 -0.15 8.42 19.00
CA SER A 66 -1.11 8.70 20.10
C SER A 66 -1.30 10.19 20.42
N SER A 67 -0.53 11.08 19.82
CA SER A 67 -0.67 12.54 19.90
C SER A 67 -1.38 13.13 18.69
N GLY A 68 -1.73 12.31 17.71
CA GLY A 68 -2.34 12.73 16.44
C GLY A 68 -1.35 13.26 15.42
N ASN A 69 -0.05 13.15 15.66
CA ASN A 69 0.95 13.45 14.64
C ASN A 69 0.92 12.36 13.58
N MET A 70 1.12 12.75 12.34
CA MET A 70 0.92 11.84 11.22
C MET A 70 2.03 12.00 10.18
N THR A 71 2.43 10.89 9.58
CA THR A 71 3.20 10.87 8.33
C THR A 71 2.29 10.41 7.22
N PHE A 72 2.27 11.16 6.13
CA PHE A 72 1.51 10.82 4.93
C PHE A 72 2.30 11.15 3.68
N LEU A 73 1.92 10.53 2.58
CA LEU A 73 2.50 10.83 1.28
C LEU A 73 1.43 11.21 0.26
N LEU A 74 1.86 12.00 -0.69
CA LEU A 74 1.14 12.30 -1.91
C LEU A 74 1.89 11.63 -3.05
N CYS A 75 1.21 10.96 -3.97
CA CYS A 75 1.81 10.45 -5.18
C CYS A 75 1.00 10.85 -6.40
N GLY A 76 1.70 11.07 -7.51
CA GLY A 76 1.11 11.47 -8.78
C GLY A 76 1.42 12.91 -9.15
N TYR A 77 0.48 13.51 -9.88
CA TYR A 77 0.64 14.85 -10.42
C TYR A 77 0.35 15.91 -9.35
N MET A 78 1.32 16.79 -9.11
CA MET A 78 1.19 17.88 -8.13
C MET A 78 0.53 19.08 -8.80
N ASN A 79 -0.71 19.36 -8.41
CA ASN A 79 -1.50 20.42 -9.03
C ASN A 79 -1.35 21.79 -8.36
N ARG A 80 -0.52 21.87 -7.31
CA ARG A 80 -0.27 23.12 -6.58
C ARG A 80 0.95 23.05 -5.66
N CYS A 81 1.28 24.16 -5.04
CA CYS A 81 2.43 24.34 -4.16
C CYS A 81 3.78 24.33 -4.89
N LYS A 82 4.86 23.98 -4.21
CA LYS A 82 6.23 24.07 -4.71
C LYS A 82 6.47 23.23 -5.97
N HIS A 83 5.83 22.06 -6.04
CA HIS A 83 6.00 21.08 -7.10
C HIS A 83 4.88 21.10 -8.15
N GLU A 84 4.16 22.23 -8.29
CA GLU A 84 3.08 22.36 -9.27
C GLU A 84 3.60 22.09 -10.69
N GLY A 85 2.97 21.12 -11.36
CA GLY A 85 3.32 20.71 -12.72
C GLY A 85 4.28 19.51 -12.79
N GLU A 86 4.77 19.03 -11.66
CA GLU A 86 5.66 17.85 -11.58
C GLU A 86 4.86 16.60 -11.20
N CYS A 87 5.40 15.43 -11.54
CA CYS A 87 4.90 14.14 -11.08
C CYS A 87 5.90 13.52 -10.11
N GLY A 88 5.43 12.95 -9.02
CA GLY A 88 6.34 12.38 -8.04
C GLY A 88 5.67 11.88 -6.77
N VAL A 89 6.50 11.64 -5.76
CA VAL A 89 6.12 11.25 -4.41
C VAL A 89 6.61 12.29 -3.43
N ALA A 90 5.67 12.93 -2.71
CA ALA A 90 5.98 13.87 -1.64
C ALA A 90 5.64 13.25 -0.28
N VAL A 91 6.56 13.30 0.67
CA VAL A 91 6.37 12.81 2.04
C VAL A 91 6.26 13.97 2.99
N TYR A 92 5.19 13.99 3.77
CA TYR A 92 4.87 15.04 4.72
C TYR A 92 4.71 14.50 6.13
N THR A 93 5.05 15.35 7.11
CA THR A 93 4.68 15.15 8.51
C THR A 93 3.70 16.23 8.93
N TYR A 94 2.66 15.82 9.67
CA TYR A 94 1.70 16.69 10.32
C TYR A 94 1.94 16.69 11.83
N ASP A 95 2.05 17.88 12.42
CA ASP A 95 2.13 18.10 13.86
C ASP A 95 0.77 18.57 14.37
N ALA A 96 0.12 17.77 15.19
CA ALA A 96 -1.22 18.05 15.69
C ALA A 96 -1.26 19.21 16.70
N ALA A 97 -0.19 19.45 17.45
CA ALA A 97 -0.13 20.51 18.45
C ALA A 97 -0.05 21.90 17.81
N THR A 98 0.72 22.02 16.72
CA THR A 98 0.89 23.29 15.97
C THR A 98 -0.03 23.40 14.78
N THR A 99 -0.72 22.31 14.41
CA THR A 99 -1.54 22.22 13.19
C THR A 99 -0.75 22.60 11.92
N SER A 100 0.50 22.14 11.83
CA SER A 100 1.40 22.44 10.73
C SER A 100 1.80 21.20 9.97
N ILE A 101 2.11 21.38 8.68
CA ILE A 101 2.63 20.37 7.79
C ILE A 101 4.05 20.75 7.39
N THR A 102 4.94 19.78 7.41
CA THR A 102 6.31 19.94 6.94
C THR A 102 6.59 18.91 5.85
N GLU A 103 7.03 19.35 4.68
CA GLU A 103 7.55 18.47 3.64
C GLU A 103 8.90 17.92 4.10
N ARG A 104 9.06 16.61 4.01
CA ARG A 104 10.28 15.90 4.42
C ARG A 104 11.09 15.45 3.24
N LEU A 105 10.42 15.04 2.17
CA LEU A 105 11.02 14.47 0.97
C LEU A 105 10.14 14.74 -0.24
N TYR A 106 10.75 15.03 -1.37
CA TYR A 106 10.12 14.96 -2.68
C TYR A 106 10.99 14.13 -3.63
N VAL A 107 10.36 13.15 -4.27
CA VAL A 107 10.98 12.29 -5.29
C VAL A 107 10.32 12.58 -6.62
N GLU A 108 11.02 13.26 -7.53
CA GLU A 108 10.54 13.51 -8.89
C GLU A 108 10.66 12.23 -9.73
N THR A 109 9.64 11.95 -10.54
CA THR A 109 9.63 10.85 -11.52
C THR A 109 8.92 11.24 -12.80
N GLN A 110 9.26 10.56 -13.89
CA GLN A 110 8.57 10.66 -15.18
C GLN A 110 7.59 9.51 -15.42
N GLU A 111 7.40 8.65 -14.41
CA GLU A 111 6.50 7.51 -14.53
C GLU A 111 5.03 7.96 -14.57
N ALA A 112 4.23 7.26 -15.38
CA ALA A 112 2.79 7.53 -15.43
C ALA A 112 2.12 7.22 -14.09
N PHE A 113 1.17 8.05 -13.66
CA PHE A 113 0.50 7.94 -12.36
C PHE A 113 0.01 6.53 -12.02
N SER A 114 -0.61 5.83 -12.99
CA SER A 114 -1.16 4.50 -12.74
C SER A 114 -0.12 3.43 -12.39
N LEU A 115 1.13 3.62 -12.83
CA LEU A 115 2.26 2.75 -12.48
C LEU A 115 2.89 3.22 -11.18
N LEU A 116 3.13 4.52 -11.04
CA LEU A 116 3.63 5.13 -9.82
C LEU A 116 2.77 4.79 -8.59
N ASP A 117 1.45 4.88 -8.73
CA ASP A 117 0.53 4.59 -7.62
C ASP A 117 0.62 3.12 -7.18
N LYS A 118 0.77 2.18 -8.11
CA LYS A 118 1.01 0.76 -7.82
C LYS A 118 2.36 0.52 -7.15
N ASP A 119 3.40 1.19 -7.63
CA ASP A 119 4.74 1.06 -7.07
C ASP A 119 4.78 1.58 -5.63
N VAL A 120 4.18 2.73 -5.38
CA VAL A 120 4.05 3.31 -4.03
C VAL A 120 3.14 2.47 -3.13
N GLU A 121 2.08 1.86 -3.67
CA GLU A 121 1.23 0.92 -2.93
C GLU A 121 2.00 -0.31 -2.51
N ASN A 122 2.83 -0.84 -3.40
CA ASN A 122 3.69 -1.96 -3.11
C ASN A 122 4.69 -1.61 -1.99
N LEU A 123 5.43 -0.51 -2.14
CA LEU A 123 6.29 -0.02 -1.08
C LEU A 123 6.47 1.50 -1.15
N GLY A 124 5.93 2.19 -0.15
CA GLY A 124 6.22 3.57 0.21
C GLY A 124 6.26 3.63 1.74
N TYR A 125 7.43 3.43 2.34
CA TYR A 125 7.58 3.26 3.78
C TYR A 125 8.59 4.23 4.38
N MET A 126 8.22 4.90 5.47
CA MET A 126 9.10 5.73 6.28
C MET A 126 9.56 4.98 7.52
N SER A 127 10.87 4.89 7.74
CA SER A 127 11.44 4.31 8.96
C SER A 127 10.91 4.98 10.23
N ALA A 128 10.86 4.26 11.34
CA ALA A 128 10.33 4.76 12.60
C ALA A 128 11.12 5.96 13.13
N ASP A 129 12.43 6.02 12.89
CA ASP A 129 13.30 7.15 13.23
C ASP A 129 13.19 8.33 12.25
N ARG A 130 12.42 8.15 11.15
CA ARG A 130 12.17 9.16 10.10
C ARG A 130 13.43 9.62 9.36
N THR A 131 14.45 8.78 9.28
CA THR A 131 15.69 9.08 8.57
C THR A 131 15.75 8.42 7.19
N HIS A 132 15.00 7.34 6.96
CA HIS A 132 14.98 6.60 5.71
C HIS A 132 13.56 6.50 5.14
N PHE A 133 13.46 6.70 3.83
CA PHE A 133 12.26 6.41 3.07
C PHE A 133 12.56 5.33 2.02
N TYR A 134 11.81 4.25 2.10
CA TYR A 134 11.94 3.10 1.20
C TYR A 134 10.85 3.14 0.15
N LEU A 135 11.24 3.00 -1.11
CA LEU A 135 10.34 3.15 -2.25
C LEU A 135 10.64 2.09 -3.31
N THR A 136 9.61 1.45 -3.85
CA THR A 136 9.72 0.76 -5.14
C THR A 136 9.29 1.70 -6.25
N LEU A 137 10.07 1.75 -7.32
CA LEU A 137 9.79 2.56 -8.49
C LEU A 137 10.42 1.91 -9.73
N GLU A 138 9.66 1.76 -10.81
CA GLU A 138 10.13 1.21 -12.08
C GLU A 138 10.89 -0.12 -11.95
N GLY A 139 10.41 -1.02 -11.07
CA GLY A 139 11.05 -2.31 -10.79
C GLY A 139 12.40 -2.20 -10.09
N SER A 140 12.69 -1.09 -9.44
CA SER A 140 13.81 -0.92 -8.52
C SER A 140 13.31 -0.70 -7.09
N PHE A 141 14.16 -1.08 -6.13
CA PHE A 141 13.96 -0.79 -4.72
C PHE A 141 15.00 0.21 -4.25
N TYR A 142 14.54 1.34 -3.76
CA TYR A 142 15.36 2.46 -3.30
C TYR A 142 15.30 2.62 -1.79
N ASP A 143 16.46 2.92 -1.20
CA ASP A 143 16.61 3.44 0.16
C ASP A 143 17.07 4.89 0.04
N ILE A 144 16.26 5.81 0.51
CA ILE A 144 16.48 7.25 0.44
C ILE A 144 16.72 7.76 1.85
N ASN A 145 17.94 8.21 2.13
CA ASN A 145 18.27 8.86 3.39
C ASN A 145 17.86 10.34 3.33
N ILE A 146 16.90 10.73 4.16
CA ILE A 146 16.33 12.08 4.19
C ILE A 146 17.31 13.09 4.83
N THR A 147 18.27 12.62 5.63
CA THR A 147 19.18 13.50 6.37
C THR A 147 20.26 14.09 5.47
N ASP A 148 20.75 13.32 4.51
CA ASP A 148 21.83 13.73 3.59
C ASP A 148 21.43 13.69 2.11
N ASN A 149 20.17 13.38 1.81
CA ASN A 149 19.60 13.26 0.47
C ASN A 149 20.25 12.17 -0.39
N SER A 150 20.93 11.20 0.23
CA SER A 150 21.53 10.11 -0.52
C SER A 150 20.48 9.09 -0.93
N VAL A 151 20.64 8.55 -2.14
CA VAL A 151 19.79 7.51 -2.72
C VAL A 151 20.62 6.29 -3.01
N THR A 152 20.21 5.16 -2.45
CA THR A 152 20.82 3.87 -2.73
C THR A 152 19.83 2.96 -3.42
N GLU A 153 20.11 2.57 -4.67
CA GLU A 153 19.37 1.53 -5.36
C GLU A 153 19.79 0.16 -4.79
N GLN A 154 18.97 -0.41 -3.93
CA GLN A 154 19.24 -1.70 -3.26
C GLN A 154 19.10 -2.87 -4.24
N PHE A 155 18.07 -2.83 -5.07
CA PHE A 155 17.80 -3.81 -6.13
C PHE A 155 17.36 -3.08 -7.39
N SER A 156 17.73 -3.64 -8.54
CA SER A 156 17.34 -3.13 -9.85
C SER A 156 16.77 -4.24 -10.72
N ASN A 157 15.96 -3.85 -11.71
CA ASN A 157 15.37 -4.76 -12.69
C ASN A 157 14.58 -5.93 -12.08
N LEU A 158 13.89 -5.66 -10.96
CA LEU A 158 12.98 -6.63 -10.38
C LEU A 158 11.82 -6.89 -11.35
N SER A 159 11.59 -8.14 -11.66
CA SER A 159 10.49 -8.55 -12.53
C SER A 159 9.15 -8.47 -11.80
N SER A 160 8.11 -8.06 -12.53
CA SER A 160 6.74 -8.00 -11.99
C SER A 160 6.32 -9.36 -11.41
N GLY A 161 5.76 -9.36 -10.20
CA GLY A 161 5.37 -10.57 -9.47
C GLY A 161 6.52 -11.28 -8.77
N CYS A 162 7.76 -10.81 -8.87
CA CYS A 162 8.90 -11.39 -8.15
C CYS A 162 9.18 -10.72 -6.81
N TYR A 163 8.45 -9.69 -6.46
CA TYR A 163 8.59 -8.96 -5.20
C TYR A 163 7.26 -8.41 -4.70
N VAL A 164 7.19 -8.19 -3.43
CA VAL A 164 6.06 -7.54 -2.72
C VAL A 164 6.60 -6.72 -1.56
N GLY A 165 5.94 -5.64 -1.23
CA GLY A 165 6.28 -4.78 -0.12
C GLY A 165 5.12 -4.58 0.85
N SER A 166 5.43 -4.10 2.05
CA SER A 166 4.46 -3.68 3.04
C SER A 166 4.75 -2.25 3.48
N SER A 167 4.00 -1.31 2.93
CA SER A 167 4.06 0.11 3.32
C SER A 167 3.57 0.37 4.74
N THR A 168 2.90 -0.59 5.38
CA THR A 168 2.43 -0.50 6.76
C THR A 168 3.34 -1.20 7.74
N GLY A 169 3.86 -2.37 7.35
CA GLY A 169 4.68 -3.21 8.20
C GLY A 169 6.19 -3.02 8.03
N GLY A 170 6.63 -2.19 7.09
CA GLY A 170 8.06 -1.95 6.83
C GLY A 170 8.81 -3.22 6.43
N LYS A 171 8.25 -3.99 5.49
CA LYS A 171 8.82 -5.25 5.02
C LYS A 171 8.92 -5.26 3.51
N PHE A 172 9.93 -5.97 3.00
CA PHE A 172 10.11 -6.20 1.57
C PHE A 172 10.51 -7.65 1.32
N ALA A 173 9.81 -8.33 0.42
CA ALA A 173 10.12 -9.70 0.05
C ALA A 173 10.36 -9.82 -1.46
N TRP A 174 11.36 -10.65 -1.83
CA TRP A 174 11.73 -10.84 -3.24
C TRP A 174 12.20 -12.26 -3.51
N LEU A 175 11.94 -12.72 -4.72
CA LEU A 175 12.46 -13.98 -5.22
C LEU A 175 13.95 -13.83 -5.58
N GLN A 176 14.80 -14.69 -5.01
CA GLN A 176 16.26 -14.63 -5.18
C GLN A 176 16.69 -14.69 -6.64
N GLU A 177 16.05 -15.53 -7.43
CA GLU A 177 16.35 -15.74 -8.84
C GLU A 177 15.73 -14.70 -9.76
N ASN A 178 14.86 -13.84 -9.21
CA ASN A 178 14.06 -12.85 -9.97
C ASN A 178 13.31 -13.47 -11.16
N LYS A 179 12.82 -14.69 -10.97
CA LYS A 179 12.10 -15.46 -11.98
C LYS A 179 10.72 -15.85 -11.45
N LYS A 180 9.70 -15.23 -12.01
CA LYS A 180 8.33 -15.60 -11.73
C LYS A 180 8.12 -17.07 -12.11
N TYR A 181 7.52 -17.84 -11.20
CA TYR A 181 7.20 -19.26 -11.33
C TYR A 181 8.39 -20.24 -11.42
N ASP A 182 9.61 -19.75 -11.34
CA ASP A 182 10.82 -20.60 -11.39
C ASP A 182 11.85 -20.23 -10.30
N SER A 183 11.38 -19.75 -9.16
CA SER A 183 12.25 -19.41 -8.03
C SER A 183 12.07 -20.38 -6.87
N SER A 184 13.16 -20.80 -6.26
CA SER A 184 13.20 -21.73 -5.14
C SER A 184 13.49 -21.06 -3.81
N THR A 185 13.88 -19.78 -3.84
CA THR A 185 14.21 -19.00 -2.64
C THR A 185 13.46 -17.68 -2.63
N LEU A 186 12.77 -17.41 -1.52
CA LEU A 186 12.09 -16.16 -1.22
C LEU A 186 12.76 -15.51 -0.02
N ASN A 187 13.26 -14.29 -0.17
CA ASN A 187 13.86 -13.52 0.90
C ASN A 187 12.86 -12.50 1.46
N LEU A 188 12.94 -12.24 2.75
CA LEU A 188 12.18 -11.23 3.48
C LEU A 188 13.15 -10.32 4.21
N ARG A 189 13.11 -9.02 3.92
CA ARG A 189 13.85 -7.96 4.63
C ARG A 189 12.94 -7.22 5.59
N ASP A 190 13.41 -7.07 6.81
CA ASP A 190 12.87 -6.12 7.77
C ASP A 190 13.56 -4.77 7.55
N LEU A 191 12.78 -3.74 7.16
CA LEU A 191 13.34 -2.43 6.81
C LEU A 191 13.78 -1.60 8.02
N GLU A 192 13.30 -1.95 9.23
CA GLU A 192 13.73 -1.28 10.46
C GLU A 192 15.07 -1.81 10.98
N THR A 193 15.29 -3.11 10.85
CA THR A 193 16.50 -3.76 11.38
C THR A 193 17.53 -4.05 10.30
N GLY A 194 17.13 -4.05 9.04
CA GLY A 194 17.97 -4.46 7.90
C GLY A 194 18.24 -5.96 7.83
N ASN A 195 17.60 -6.78 8.67
CA ASN A 195 17.78 -8.22 8.70
C ASN A 195 17.03 -8.93 7.59
N ASP A 196 17.66 -9.92 6.99
CA ASP A 196 17.09 -10.78 5.96
C ASP A 196 16.78 -12.17 6.52
N THR A 197 15.61 -12.71 6.16
CA THR A 197 15.20 -14.10 6.43
C THR A 197 14.93 -14.77 5.08
N ALA A 198 15.49 -15.96 4.85
CA ALA A 198 15.30 -16.72 3.61
C ALA A 198 14.37 -17.91 3.83
N PHE A 199 13.42 -18.08 2.92
CA PHE A 199 12.54 -19.24 2.82
C PHE A 199 12.93 -20.04 1.58
N THR A 200 13.08 -21.34 1.74
CA THR A 200 13.43 -22.25 0.65
C THR A 200 12.39 -23.36 0.54
N CYS A 201 12.31 -23.98 -0.62
CA CYS A 201 11.43 -25.12 -0.87
C CYS A 201 12.21 -26.34 -1.37
N ASP A 202 11.55 -27.47 -1.49
CA ASP A 202 12.12 -28.69 -2.05
C ASP A 202 12.46 -28.53 -3.54
N SER A 203 13.32 -29.37 -4.09
CA SER A 203 13.80 -29.28 -5.47
C SER A 203 12.69 -29.37 -6.52
N ASP A 204 11.59 -30.06 -6.20
CA ASP A 204 10.40 -30.21 -7.03
C ASP A 204 9.32 -29.16 -6.75
N GLU A 205 9.66 -28.10 -6.01
CA GLU A 205 8.76 -27.01 -5.64
C GLU A 205 9.28 -25.65 -6.11
N ARG A 206 8.36 -24.67 -6.18
CA ARG A 206 8.64 -23.25 -6.44
C ARG A 206 7.82 -22.37 -5.52
N LEU A 207 8.36 -21.18 -5.25
CA LEU A 207 7.79 -20.18 -4.36
C LEU A 207 7.25 -18.98 -5.16
N GLN A 208 6.15 -18.38 -4.66
CA GLN A 208 5.57 -17.17 -5.22
C GLN A 208 5.05 -16.28 -4.08
N PRO A 209 5.55 -15.03 -3.93
CA PRO A 209 4.99 -14.09 -2.97
C PRO A 209 3.58 -13.64 -3.43
N ILE A 210 2.67 -13.46 -2.47
CA ILE A 210 1.30 -12.98 -2.73
C ILE A 210 1.14 -11.56 -2.19
N GLY A 211 1.64 -11.27 -0.98
CA GLY A 211 1.51 -9.96 -0.35
C GLY A 211 1.83 -10.01 1.15
N PHE A 212 1.36 -8.99 1.87
CA PHE A 212 1.53 -8.89 3.31
C PHE A 212 0.18 -8.61 3.98
N ILE A 213 -0.03 -9.25 5.12
CA ILE A 213 -1.06 -8.85 6.09
C ILE A 213 -0.32 -8.12 7.20
N ASP A 214 -0.41 -6.80 7.25
CA ASP A 214 0.44 -5.93 8.08
C ASP A 214 1.94 -6.19 7.83
N SER A 215 2.63 -6.86 8.75
CA SER A 215 4.04 -7.24 8.65
C SER A 215 4.28 -8.72 8.31
N ASP A 216 3.20 -9.52 8.20
CA ASP A 216 3.29 -10.94 7.97
C ASP A 216 3.26 -11.28 6.48
N LEU A 217 4.29 -11.98 6.01
CA LEU A 217 4.43 -12.34 4.60
C LEU A 217 3.48 -13.50 4.24
N VAL A 218 2.77 -13.33 3.14
CA VAL A 218 1.93 -14.37 2.52
C VAL A 218 2.61 -14.84 1.24
N TYR A 219 2.88 -16.12 1.15
CA TYR A 219 3.44 -16.73 -0.07
C TYR A 219 2.89 -18.14 -0.31
N GLY A 220 2.93 -18.55 -1.56
CA GLY A 220 2.48 -19.86 -1.98
C GLY A 220 3.59 -20.77 -2.46
N VAL A 221 3.29 -22.07 -2.42
CA VAL A 221 4.19 -23.15 -2.89
C VAL A 221 3.44 -23.96 -3.94
N ALA A 222 4.08 -24.17 -5.09
CA ALA A 222 3.57 -25.02 -6.17
C ALA A 222 4.57 -26.11 -6.51
N LYS A 223 4.05 -27.29 -6.95
CA LYS A 223 4.88 -28.35 -7.50
C LYS A 223 5.27 -28.01 -8.94
N VAL A 224 6.54 -28.20 -9.29
CA VAL A 224 7.05 -27.97 -10.66
C VAL A 224 6.22 -28.71 -11.71
N SER A 225 5.80 -29.94 -11.41
CA SER A 225 4.98 -30.77 -12.30
C SER A 225 3.56 -30.22 -12.57
N ASP A 226 3.11 -29.26 -11.75
CA ASP A 226 1.77 -28.67 -11.88
C ASP A 226 1.81 -27.27 -12.50
N ILE A 227 3.00 -26.65 -12.57
CA ILE A 227 3.17 -25.32 -13.18
C ILE A 227 3.00 -25.44 -14.69
N ASP A 228 2.08 -24.66 -15.25
CA ASP A 228 1.84 -24.60 -16.69
C ASP A 228 2.45 -23.32 -17.24
N THR A 229 3.48 -23.48 -18.08
CA THR A 229 4.18 -22.36 -18.77
C THR A 229 4.13 -22.50 -20.29
N GLU A 230 3.41 -23.50 -20.83
CA GLU A 230 3.46 -23.83 -22.27
C GLU A 230 2.63 -22.86 -23.12
N ASP A 231 1.56 -22.28 -22.59
CA ASP A 231 0.73 -21.32 -23.31
C ASP A 231 1.10 -19.88 -22.96
N LYS A 232 1.79 -19.16 -23.85
CA LYS A 232 2.10 -17.74 -23.70
C LYS A 232 0.81 -16.93 -23.53
N GLY A 233 0.55 -16.51 -22.27
CA GLY A 233 -0.61 -15.70 -21.89
C GLY A 233 -1.60 -16.40 -20.97
N SER A 234 -1.41 -17.69 -20.69
CA SER A 234 -2.19 -18.46 -19.70
C SER A 234 -1.31 -19.22 -18.71
N GLU A 235 -0.15 -18.68 -18.39
CA GLU A 235 0.75 -19.26 -17.38
C GLU A 235 0.03 -19.37 -16.03
N VAL A 236 -0.01 -20.59 -15.48
CA VAL A 236 -0.67 -20.88 -14.21
C VAL A 236 0.33 -21.40 -13.20
N PHE A 237 0.37 -20.76 -12.03
CA PHE A 237 1.15 -21.18 -10.87
C PHE A 237 0.22 -21.75 -9.79
N PRO A 238 -0.08 -23.05 -9.82
CA PRO A 238 -1.10 -23.66 -8.99
C PRO A 238 -0.52 -24.03 -7.62
N MET A 239 -0.65 -23.10 -6.66
CA MET A 239 -0.19 -23.30 -5.30
C MET A 239 -1.07 -24.30 -4.57
N TYR A 240 -0.48 -25.40 -4.15
CA TYR A 240 -1.17 -26.42 -3.34
C TYR A 240 -1.17 -26.04 -1.85
N LYS A 241 -0.31 -25.09 -1.47
CA LYS A 241 -0.14 -24.61 -0.10
C LYS A 241 0.16 -23.11 -0.09
N VAL A 242 -0.47 -22.37 0.82
CA VAL A 242 -0.19 -20.96 1.11
C VAL A 242 0.21 -20.83 2.57
N LEU A 243 1.30 -20.11 2.83
CA LEU A 243 1.83 -19.88 4.18
C LEU A 243 1.73 -18.40 4.54
N ILE A 244 1.42 -18.14 5.80
CA ILE A 244 1.55 -16.82 6.43
C ILE A 244 2.65 -16.95 7.47
N VAL A 245 3.70 -16.13 7.35
CA VAL A 245 4.89 -16.18 8.19
C VAL A 245 5.21 -14.80 8.76
N ASN A 246 5.70 -14.77 10.00
CA ASN A 246 6.16 -13.51 10.61
C ASN A 246 7.60 -13.15 10.17
N SER A 247 8.08 -11.99 10.60
CA SER A 247 9.44 -11.51 10.28
C SER A 247 10.56 -12.36 10.87
N ALA A 248 10.29 -13.18 11.89
CA ALA A 248 11.24 -14.14 12.45
C ALA A 248 11.31 -15.45 11.63
N GLY A 249 10.47 -15.60 10.61
CA GLY A 249 10.40 -16.83 9.79
C GLY A 249 9.49 -17.92 10.37
N GLU A 250 8.74 -17.62 11.43
CA GLU A 250 7.81 -18.59 12.03
C GLU A 250 6.50 -18.64 11.23
N THR A 251 6.05 -19.86 10.95
CA THR A 251 4.77 -20.07 10.27
C THR A 251 3.61 -19.84 11.23
N LEU A 252 2.81 -18.81 10.96
CA LEU A 252 1.62 -18.48 11.73
C LEU A 252 0.41 -19.27 11.27
N LYS A 253 0.30 -19.50 9.95
CA LYS A 253 -0.80 -20.22 9.34
C LYS A 253 -0.35 -20.95 8.08
N THR A 254 -0.88 -22.15 7.89
CA THR A 254 -0.80 -22.89 6.64
C THR A 254 -2.22 -23.11 6.10
N TYR A 255 -2.43 -22.76 4.85
CA TYR A 255 -3.67 -22.99 4.11
C TYR A 255 -3.40 -24.00 3.00
N GLU A 256 -4.10 -25.12 3.05
CA GLU A 256 -4.05 -26.17 2.03
C GLU A 256 -5.48 -26.38 1.49
N PRO A 257 -5.76 -25.91 0.26
CA PRO A 257 -7.12 -26.02 -0.29
C PRO A 257 -7.46 -27.45 -0.67
N ASP A 258 -8.61 -27.96 -0.20
CA ASP A 258 -9.06 -29.31 -0.54
C ASP A 258 -9.58 -29.39 -1.99
N GLY A 259 -8.95 -30.26 -2.80
CA GLY A 259 -9.35 -30.55 -4.17
C GLY A 259 -9.24 -29.36 -5.16
N CYS A 260 -8.51 -28.32 -4.81
CA CYS A 260 -8.23 -27.18 -5.67
C CYS A 260 -6.84 -26.59 -5.40
N TYR A 261 -6.47 -25.55 -6.15
CA TYR A 261 -5.20 -24.83 -6.04
C TYR A 261 -5.47 -23.36 -5.92
N VAL A 262 -4.54 -22.62 -5.31
CA VAL A 262 -4.52 -21.15 -5.32
C VAL A 262 -3.64 -20.70 -6.48
N ILE A 263 -4.10 -19.71 -7.26
CA ILE A 263 -3.31 -19.15 -8.38
C ILE A 263 -2.90 -17.70 -8.15
N GLY A 264 -3.39 -17.09 -7.09
CA GLY A 264 -3.10 -15.72 -6.72
C GLY A 264 -3.97 -15.29 -5.56
N GLY A 265 -3.84 -14.04 -5.20
CA GLY A 265 -4.67 -13.45 -4.15
C GLY A 265 -4.40 -11.96 -4.02
N SER A 266 -5.21 -11.32 -3.23
CA SER A 266 -5.07 -9.92 -2.86
C SER A 266 -5.25 -9.76 -1.37
N VAL A 267 -4.49 -8.83 -0.80
CA VAL A 267 -4.64 -8.43 0.59
C VAL A 267 -5.27 -7.05 0.62
N ASN A 268 -6.36 -6.91 1.35
CA ASN A 268 -6.99 -5.63 1.62
C ASN A 268 -7.16 -5.51 3.13
N ASP A 269 -6.34 -4.66 3.75
CA ASP A 269 -6.21 -4.52 5.19
C ASP A 269 -5.90 -5.90 5.84
N LYS A 270 -6.83 -6.47 6.59
CA LYS A 270 -6.69 -7.77 7.29
C LYS A 270 -7.32 -8.93 6.53
N LEU A 271 -7.88 -8.69 5.36
CA LEU A 271 -8.55 -9.68 4.54
C LEU A 271 -7.64 -10.17 3.41
N LEU A 272 -7.25 -11.44 3.45
CA LEU A 272 -6.62 -12.13 2.34
C LEU A 272 -7.70 -12.85 1.53
N THR A 273 -7.85 -12.45 0.28
CA THR A 273 -8.70 -13.13 -0.71
C THR A 273 -7.83 -14.00 -1.59
N LEU A 274 -8.17 -15.27 -1.73
CA LEU A 274 -7.42 -16.25 -2.51
C LEU A 274 -8.23 -16.67 -3.74
N ASP A 275 -7.63 -16.51 -4.92
CA ASP A 275 -8.16 -16.96 -6.19
C ASP A 275 -7.84 -18.42 -6.38
N ARG A 276 -8.88 -19.25 -6.64
CA ARG A 276 -8.73 -20.71 -6.68
C ARG A 276 -9.13 -21.30 -8.02
N VAL A 277 -8.47 -22.40 -8.36
CA VAL A 277 -8.76 -23.20 -9.56
C VAL A 277 -8.84 -24.69 -9.24
N LYS A 278 -9.55 -25.43 -10.08
CA LYS A 278 -9.54 -26.89 -10.08
C LYS A 278 -8.81 -27.40 -11.30
N LYS A 279 -7.98 -28.45 -11.11
CA LYS A 279 -7.31 -29.14 -12.22
C LYS A 279 -8.32 -30.00 -12.96
N THR A 280 -8.38 -29.90 -14.26
CA THR A 280 -9.23 -30.67 -15.16
C THR A 280 -8.38 -31.38 -16.23
N LYS A 281 -9.00 -32.19 -17.06
CA LYS A 281 -8.29 -32.83 -18.19
C LYS A 281 -7.80 -31.85 -19.26
N ARG A 282 -8.28 -30.60 -19.25
CA ARG A 282 -7.96 -29.55 -20.22
C ARG A 282 -7.20 -28.38 -19.61
N GLY A 283 -6.56 -28.53 -18.47
CA GLY A 283 -5.90 -27.47 -17.73
C GLY A 283 -6.65 -27.08 -16.44
N TYR A 284 -6.63 -25.81 -16.09
CA TYR A 284 -7.22 -25.29 -14.87
C TYR A 284 -8.52 -24.53 -15.13
N THR A 285 -9.48 -24.61 -14.21
CA THR A 285 -10.77 -23.90 -14.31
C THR A 285 -11.01 -23.17 -12.99
N GLU A 286 -11.39 -21.91 -13.08
CA GLU A 286 -11.73 -21.08 -11.92
C GLU A 286 -12.81 -21.71 -11.05
N THR A 287 -12.70 -21.48 -9.74
CA THR A 287 -13.70 -21.85 -8.75
C THR A 287 -13.92 -20.69 -7.76
N SER A 288 -14.78 -20.87 -6.77
CA SER A 288 -15.04 -19.81 -5.78
C SER A 288 -13.76 -19.39 -5.05
N GLN A 289 -13.61 -18.10 -4.83
CA GLN A 289 -12.57 -17.54 -3.97
C GLN A 289 -12.72 -18.06 -2.54
N ASP A 290 -11.64 -18.01 -1.79
CA ASP A 290 -11.65 -18.24 -0.34
C ASP A 290 -11.07 -17.02 0.37
N HIS A 291 -11.41 -16.88 1.66
CA HIS A 291 -11.06 -15.70 2.43
C HIS A 291 -10.43 -16.09 3.76
N ILE A 292 -9.32 -15.44 4.08
CA ILE A 292 -8.67 -15.55 5.39
C ILE A 292 -8.68 -14.17 6.02
N VAL A 293 -9.31 -14.07 7.20
CA VAL A 293 -9.33 -12.82 7.98
C VAL A 293 -8.35 -12.96 9.13
N ASN A 294 -7.49 -11.96 9.29
CA ASN A 294 -6.60 -11.84 10.44
C ASN A 294 -7.21 -10.84 11.43
N SER A 295 -8.14 -11.31 12.26
CA SER A 295 -8.81 -10.45 13.25
C SER A 295 -9.04 -11.14 14.58
N SER A 296 -8.94 -10.36 15.66
CA SER A 296 -9.61 -10.65 16.92
C SER A 296 -11.05 -10.14 16.79
N ALA A 297 -12.02 -11.04 16.89
CA ALA A 297 -13.44 -10.79 16.60
C ALA A 297 -14.08 -9.64 17.44
N ASP A 298 -13.46 -9.19 18.52
CA ASP A 298 -13.99 -8.16 19.41
C ASP A 298 -13.62 -6.72 18.96
N ASP A 299 -12.52 -6.52 18.25
CA ASP A 299 -12.09 -5.19 17.78
C ASP A 299 -12.84 -4.73 16.52
N GLU A 300 -13.26 -5.64 15.67
CA GLU A 300 -13.91 -5.31 14.38
C GLU A 300 -15.33 -4.77 14.52
N ALA A 301 -16.04 -5.09 15.60
CA ALA A 301 -17.41 -4.63 15.78
C ALA A 301 -17.51 -3.14 16.12
N ALA A 302 -16.50 -2.56 16.76
CA ALA A 302 -16.52 -1.20 17.29
C ALA A 302 -15.80 -0.18 16.42
N TYR A 303 -14.76 -0.60 15.69
CA TYR A 303 -13.88 0.30 14.92
C TYR A 303 -13.71 -0.18 13.48
N GLY A 304 -13.41 0.75 12.58
CA GLY A 304 -13.12 0.44 11.18
C GLY A 304 -14.24 0.77 10.21
N PHE A 305 -14.14 0.30 8.98
CA PHE A 305 -15.18 0.49 7.99
C PHE A 305 -16.34 -0.48 8.17
N ALA A 306 -17.55 0.03 7.96
CA ALA A 306 -18.74 -0.77 7.84
C ALA A 306 -19.57 -0.34 6.64
N TYR A 307 -20.25 -1.30 6.03
CA TYR A 307 -21.19 -1.06 4.95
C TYR A 307 -22.60 -1.07 5.53
N VAL A 308 -23.34 0.02 5.30
CA VAL A 308 -24.73 0.13 5.74
C VAL A 308 -25.61 0.46 4.54
N GLU A 309 -26.85 -0.01 4.58
CA GLU A 309 -27.85 0.38 3.58
C GLU A 309 -28.55 1.66 4.05
N SER A 310 -28.49 2.71 3.22
CA SER A 310 -29.20 3.95 3.51
C SER A 310 -30.68 3.83 3.24
N ASP A 311 -31.48 4.78 3.76
CA ASP A 311 -32.94 4.88 3.50
C ASP A 311 -33.27 4.94 2.00
N LYS A 312 -32.32 5.33 1.17
CA LYS A 312 -32.44 5.35 -0.30
C LYS A 312 -32.02 4.04 -0.97
N LYS A 313 -31.80 2.98 -0.20
CA LYS A 313 -31.31 1.67 -0.66
C LYS A 313 -29.97 1.74 -1.41
N GLN A 314 -29.10 2.63 -0.97
CA GLN A 314 -27.73 2.74 -1.45
C GLN A 314 -26.79 2.20 -0.37
N THR A 315 -25.78 1.43 -0.77
CA THR A 315 -24.73 1.03 0.14
C THR A 315 -23.85 2.22 0.47
N GLU A 316 -23.74 2.54 1.74
CA GLU A 316 -22.88 3.59 2.25
C GLU A 316 -21.73 2.98 3.05
N THR A 317 -20.53 3.51 2.87
CA THR A 317 -19.37 3.17 3.72
C THR A 317 -19.32 4.16 4.88
N ILE A 318 -19.32 3.64 6.09
CA ILE A 318 -19.16 4.44 7.30
C ILE A 318 -17.88 4.05 8.03
N LEU A 319 -17.22 5.05 8.63
CA LEU A 319 -16.11 4.83 9.55
C LEU A 319 -16.65 4.75 10.98
N LYS A 320 -16.50 3.59 11.62
CA LYS A 320 -16.81 3.41 13.03
C LYS A 320 -15.62 3.86 13.88
N THR A 321 -15.86 4.71 14.85
CA THR A 321 -14.85 5.28 15.75
C THR A 321 -15.03 4.84 17.21
N GLY A 322 -15.92 3.88 17.46
CA GLY A 322 -16.26 3.44 18.81
C GLY A 322 -17.18 4.38 19.58
N GLU A 323 -17.51 5.55 19.01
CA GLU A 323 -18.37 6.57 19.63
C GLU A 323 -19.68 6.73 18.89
N THR A 324 -20.74 7.08 19.62
CA THR A 324 -22.00 7.50 19.01
C THR A 324 -21.92 9.00 18.74
N ILE A 325 -22.06 9.38 17.46
CA ILE A 325 -22.20 10.78 17.06
C ILE A 325 -23.68 11.13 17.10
N GLU A 326 -24.07 12.15 17.90
CA GLU A 326 -25.44 12.61 17.96
C GLU A 326 -25.85 13.29 16.63
N GLU A 327 -27.04 13.01 16.15
CA GLU A 327 -27.58 13.64 14.97
C GLU A 327 -27.60 15.18 15.14
N GLY A 328 -27.15 15.89 14.10
CA GLY A 328 -27.09 17.35 14.11
C GLY A 328 -25.84 17.96 14.71
N THR A 329 -24.90 17.16 15.22
CA THR A 329 -23.59 17.68 15.64
C THR A 329 -22.79 18.07 14.41
N THR A 330 -22.51 19.34 14.22
CA THR A 330 -21.61 19.82 13.16
C THR A 330 -20.18 19.77 13.69
N PRO A 331 -19.30 18.91 13.16
CA PRO A 331 -17.91 18.88 13.58
C PRO A 331 -17.23 20.22 13.27
N GLN A 332 -16.35 20.64 14.17
CA GLN A 332 -15.51 21.80 13.92
C GLN A 332 -14.46 21.45 12.88
N ILE A 333 -14.48 22.12 11.72
CA ILE A 333 -13.47 21.95 10.68
C ILE A 333 -12.40 22.99 10.89
N LEU A 334 -11.17 22.53 11.10
CA LEU A 334 -9.97 23.37 11.15
C LEU A 334 -9.09 23.03 9.95
N TYR A 335 -8.45 24.03 9.43
CA TYR A 335 -7.52 23.86 8.30
C TYR A 335 -6.09 23.96 8.81
N ALA A 336 -5.28 22.94 8.52
CA ALA A 336 -3.85 22.95 8.79
C ALA A 336 -3.18 24.03 7.91
N LYS A 337 -2.20 24.72 8.48
CA LYS A 337 -1.35 25.66 7.74
C LYS A 337 -0.10 24.92 7.27
N GLN A 338 0.24 25.09 6.00
CA GLN A 338 1.55 24.66 5.50
C GLN A 338 2.60 25.62 6.03
N VAL A 339 3.52 25.11 6.80
CA VAL A 339 4.67 25.88 7.33
C VAL A 339 5.92 25.15 6.88
N LYS A 340 6.82 25.86 6.17
CA LYS A 340 8.21 25.40 6.03
C LYS A 340 8.85 25.57 7.41
N ALA A 341 9.51 24.53 7.92
CA ALA A 341 10.36 24.68 9.07
C ALA A 341 11.50 25.67 8.72
N GLU A 342 11.71 26.71 9.55
CA GLU A 342 12.87 27.58 9.40
C GLU A 342 14.14 26.74 9.54
N GLY A 343 14.94 26.64 8.50
CA GLY A 343 16.26 26.02 8.51
C GLY A 343 16.35 24.57 8.04
N GLU A 344 15.23 23.87 7.78
CA GLU A 344 15.24 22.54 7.18
C GLU A 344 14.66 22.61 5.76
N GLU A 345 15.53 22.49 4.75
CA GLU A 345 15.07 22.24 3.39
C GLU A 345 14.60 20.78 3.28
N ALA A 346 13.44 20.56 2.63
CA ALA A 346 13.00 19.22 2.29
C ALA A 346 14.04 18.55 1.39
N ALA A 347 14.28 17.26 1.59
CA ALA A 347 15.10 16.48 0.69
C ALA A 347 14.45 16.43 -0.70
N GLU A 348 15.17 16.84 -1.74
CA GLU A 348 14.73 16.70 -3.12
C GLU A 348 15.63 15.70 -3.83
N VAL A 349 15.01 14.67 -4.38
CA VAL A 349 15.71 13.58 -5.03
C VAL A 349 15.09 13.36 -6.42
N SER A 350 15.93 13.33 -7.44
CA SER A 350 15.53 12.93 -8.79
C SER A 350 16.03 11.53 -9.06
N ILE A 351 15.12 10.63 -9.37
CA ILE A 351 15.45 9.27 -9.82
C ILE A 351 15.44 9.30 -11.33
N PRO A 352 16.58 9.06 -12.00
CA PRO A 352 16.65 9.08 -13.46
C PRO A 352 15.71 8.02 -14.05
N ALA A 353 14.89 8.42 -15.00
CA ALA A 353 14.05 7.49 -15.75
C ALA A 353 14.93 6.40 -16.40
N LYS A 354 14.51 5.15 -16.26
CA LYS A 354 15.20 4.04 -16.94
C LYS A 354 15.05 4.23 -18.43
N LYS A 355 16.17 4.16 -19.15
CA LYS A 355 16.12 4.14 -20.62
C LYS A 355 15.34 2.91 -21.04
N GLN A 356 14.21 3.10 -21.70
CA GLN A 356 13.52 2.01 -22.40
C GLN A 356 14.49 1.45 -23.43
N THR A 357 14.87 0.18 -23.27
CA THR A 357 15.75 -0.53 -24.20
C THR A 357 14.98 -1.13 -25.37
N GLU A 358 13.64 -1.12 -25.34
CA GLU A 358 12.76 -1.60 -26.39
C GLU A 358 11.86 -0.48 -26.88
N GLU A 359 11.81 -0.32 -28.22
CA GLU A 359 10.83 0.55 -28.87
C GLU A 359 9.43 -0.07 -28.73
N LEU A 360 8.55 0.60 -27.97
CA LEU A 360 7.16 0.19 -27.84
C LEU A 360 6.36 0.77 -29.02
N TYR A 361 5.81 -0.09 -29.85
CA TYR A 361 4.88 0.29 -30.92
C TYR A 361 3.44 0.18 -30.41
N TYR A 362 2.73 1.30 -30.39
CA TYR A 362 1.29 1.31 -30.12
C TYR A 362 0.54 1.10 -31.45
N VAL A 363 -0.23 0.03 -31.54
CA VAL A 363 -1.13 -0.20 -32.68
C VAL A 363 -2.50 0.34 -32.28
N TYR A 364 -2.92 1.42 -32.91
CA TYR A 364 -4.28 1.91 -32.81
C TYR A 364 -5.16 1.13 -33.83
N ALA A 365 -6.21 0.48 -33.33
CA ALA A 365 -7.23 -0.17 -34.12
C ALA A 365 -8.49 0.69 -34.23
#